data_6e5fd4ef389a7dcc31fe9593b8506b7f
#
_entry.id   6e5fd4ef389a7dcc31fe9593b8506b7f
#
_cell.length_a   1.000
_cell.length_b   1.000
_cell.length_c   1.000
_cell.angle_alpha   90.00
_cell.angle_beta   90.00
_cell.angle_gamma   90.00
#
_symmetry.space_group_name_H-M   'P 1'
#
loop_
_entity.id
_entity.type
_entity.pdbx_description
1 polymer ?
#
loop_
_entity_poly.entity_id
_entity_poly.type
_entity_poly.pdbx_seq_one_letter_code
_entity_poly.pdbx_strand_id
1 'polypeptide(L)'
;MTENSPFNRRGFLKAGAAATLMTTGNYAFAAGSDKVRVGLIGCGGRGTGAAGNCATADKGVEIVAMGDLFKDHLEESRNSLKNDLKEQYKVTDDKCFVGFDAYKSVLATDVDMVILATPPGFRPYHFQAAVEAKKHIFMEKPVAVDGAGVRRVIATGELAKANKLAVVSGTQRRHQAPYLEIIKRIHEGAIGDIVSAQCYWNQGSLWLKDRKPEWSATEYQIRNWLYYAWLSGDHIVEQHIHNLDVINWAFDGHPTKAVALGGRQVRTQAQYGHVFDHFAVEYQYGNGARVASYCRQIDGTASNVSERIVGTLGVSDPGANTLTYKSILTSSQVSEAVTC
;
A
#
# COMPACT_ATOMS: atom_id res chain seq x y z
N MET A 1 6.71 -3.12 61.33
CA MET A 1 5.80 -2.28 60.55
C MET A 1 6.15 -2.51 59.08
N THR A 2 5.43 -3.35 58.41
CA THR A 2 5.64 -3.71 56.99
C THR A 2 4.50 -3.07 56.20
N GLU A 3 4.84 -2.07 55.38
CA GLU A 3 3.91 -1.40 54.47
C GLU A 3 3.45 -2.34 53.40
N ASN A 4 2.13 -2.55 53.31
CA ASN A 4 1.47 -3.28 52.25
C ASN A 4 1.44 -2.44 50.97
N SER A 5 2.17 -2.87 49.95
CA SER A 5 2.08 -2.33 48.57
C SER A 5 0.71 -2.66 47.99
N PRO A 6 -0.01 -1.68 47.40
CA PRO A 6 -1.35 -1.91 46.81
C PRO A 6 -1.36 -2.60 45.44
N PHE A 7 -0.20 -3.00 44.94
CA PHE A 7 -0.09 -3.69 43.62
C PHE A 7 0.10 -5.20 43.80
N ASN A 8 -1.01 -5.95 43.80
CA ASN A 8 -0.96 -7.40 43.69
C ASN A 8 -1.39 -7.87 42.30
N ARG A 9 -0.98 -9.10 41.91
CA ARG A 9 -1.27 -9.69 40.60
C ARG A 9 -2.77 -9.67 40.20
N ARG A 10 -3.68 -9.76 41.17
CA ARG A 10 -5.15 -9.69 40.91
C ARG A 10 -5.61 -8.26 40.61
N GLY A 11 -4.99 -7.23 41.22
CA GLY A 11 -5.24 -5.82 40.92
C GLY A 11 -4.75 -5.45 39.53
N PHE A 12 -3.59 -5.96 39.11
CA PHE A 12 -3.06 -5.77 37.76
C PHE A 12 -3.94 -6.42 36.68
N LEU A 13 -4.43 -7.63 36.91
CA LEU A 13 -5.34 -8.32 35.97
C LEU A 13 -6.71 -7.63 35.88
N LYS A 14 -7.23 -7.05 36.97
CA LYS A 14 -8.49 -6.28 36.94
C LYS A 14 -8.31 -4.93 36.23
N ALA A 15 -7.16 -4.25 36.41
CA ALA A 15 -6.84 -3.01 35.69
C ALA A 15 -6.59 -3.29 34.18
N GLY A 16 -5.93 -4.41 33.85
CA GLY A 16 -5.74 -4.85 32.47
C GLY A 16 -7.07 -5.15 31.74
N ALA A 17 -7.99 -5.86 32.41
CA ALA A 17 -9.31 -6.16 31.84
C ALA A 17 -10.17 -4.89 31.67
N ALA A 18 -10.09 -3.92 32.59
CA ALA A 18 -10.78 -2.62 32.44
C ALA A 18 -10.17 -1.76 31.34
N ALA A 19 -8.84 -1.79 31.16
CA ALA A 19 -8.17 -1.09 30.06
C ALA A 19 -8.50 -1.71 28.69
N THR A 20 -8.64 -3.04 28.61
CA THR A 20 -9.03 -3.74 27.36
C THR A 20 -10.48 -3.43 26.99
N LEU A 21 -11.37 -3.23 27.95
CA LEU A 21 -12.77 -2.81 27.69
C LEU A 21 -12.89 -1.32 27.32
N MET A 22 -11.89 -0.49 27.64
CA MET A 22 -11.89 0.92 27.22
C MET A 22 -11.23 1.16 25.86
N THR A 23 -10.54 0.17 25.29
CA THR A 23 -9.94 0.25 23.93
C THR A 23 -10.81 -0.33 22.83
N THR A 24 -11.94 -0.94 23.15
CA THR A 24 -13.04 -1.07 22.19
C THR A 24 -13.71 0.29 22.07
N GLY A 25 -13.00 1.24 21.47
CA GLY A 25 -13.57 2.53 21.09
C GLY A 25 -14.80 2.23 20.25
N ASN A 26 -15.96 2.69 20.73
CA ASN A 26 -17.11 2.88 19.89
C ASN A 26 -16.63 3.67 18.66
N TYR A 27 -16.32 3.00 17.57
CA TYR A 27 -16.38 3.61 16.27
C TYR A 27 -17.85 3.96 16.09
N ALA A 28 -18.21 5.18 16.48
CA ALA A 28 -19.51 5.74 16.16
C ALA A 28 -19.53 5.86 14.63
N PHE A 29 -19.98 4.84 13.96
CA PHE A 29 -20.56 4.98 12.65
C PHE A 29 -21.64 6.05 12.79
N ALA A 30 -21.68 6.99 11.83
CA ALA A 30 -22.61 8.11 11.85
C ALA A 30 -24.01 7.60 12.25
N ALA A 31 -24.57 8.19 13.29
CA ALA A 31 -25.86 7.78 13.84
C ALA A 31 -26.90 7.68 12.72
N GLY A 32 -27.33 6.47 12.37
CA GLY A 32 -28.50 6.28 11.54
C GLY A 32 -28.51 5.20 10.47
N SER A 33 -27.39 4.57 10.07
CA SER A 33 -27.47 3.44 9.14
C SER A 33 -26.33 2.43 9.37
N ASP A 34 -26.67 1.14 9.27
CA ASP A 34 -25.68 0.04 9.23
C ASP A 34 -24.92 -0.03 7.89
N LYS A 35 -24.96 1.05 7.09
CA LYS A 35 -24.40 1.13 5.75
C LYS A 35 -23.19 2.06 5.69
N VAL A 36 -22.14 1.64 4.97
CA VAL A 36 -20.96 2.43 4.62
C VAL A 36 -21.04 2.82 3.14
N ARG A 37 -21.23 4.11 2.88
CA ARG A 37 -21.33 4.65 1.52
C ARG A 37 -19.95 4.97 0.98
N VAL A 38 -19.58 4.30 -0.10
CA VAL A 38 -18.23 4.37 -0.68
C VAL A 38 -18.25 5.09 -2.04
N GLY A 39 -17.35 6.05 -2.20
CA GLY A 39 -17.05 6.69 -3.47
C GLY A 39 -15.77 6.12 -4.11
N LEU A 40 -15.83 5.78 -5.40
CA LEU A 40 -14.66 5.35 -6.17
C LEU A 40 -14.08 6.54 -6.96
N ILE A 41 -12.80 6.83 -6.75
CA ILE A 41 -12.03 7.85 -7.47
C ILE A 41 -10.88 7.17 -8.22
N GLY A 42 -11.01 7.09 -9.54
CA GLY A 42 -10.15 6.30 -10.43
C GLY A 42 -10.78 4.96 -10.78
N CYS A 43 -11.44 4.93 -11.94
CA CYS A 43 -12.26 3.81 -12.42
C CYS A 43 -11.49 2.86 -13.36
N GLY A 44 -10.16 2.83 -13.32
CA GLY A 44 -9.37 1.82 -14.02
C GLY A 44 -9.53 0.43 -13.41
N GLY A 45 -8.91 -0.59 -14.00
CA GLY A 45 -9.05 -1.99 -13.55
C GLY A 45 -8.74 -2.19 -12.08
N ARG A 46 -7.71 -1.50 -11.53
CA ARG A 46 -7.39 -1.61 -10.10
C ARG A 46 -8.46 -0.96 -9.21
N GLY A 47 -8.97 0.20 -9.59
CA GLY A 47 -10.04 0.88 -8.83
C GLY A 47 -11.32 0.08 -8.82
N THR A 48 -11.73 -0.44 -9.99
CA THR A 48 -12.88 -1.34 -10.12
C THR A 48 -12.75 -2.57 -9.24
N GLY A 49 -11.58 -3.24 -9.27
CA GLY A 49 -11.32 -4.39 -8.42
C GLY A 49 -11.31 -4.04 -6.92
N ALA A 50 -10.77 -2.86 -6.54
CA ALA A 50 -10.78 -2.43 -5.14
C ALA A 50 -12.19 -2.15 -4.62
N ALA A 51 -13.05 -1.52 -5.44
CA ALA A 51 -14.46 -1.31 -5.11
C ALA A 51 -15.21 -2.63 -4.96
N GLY A 52 -14.97 -3.59 -5.86
CA GLY A 52 -15.52 -4.95 -5.78
C GLY A 52 -15.11 -5.65 -4.49
N ASN A 53 -13.79 -5.65 -4.18
CA ASN A 53 -13.27 -6.25 -2.95
C ASN A 53 -13.85 -5.59 -1.68
N CYS A 54 -13.99 -4.27 -1.68
CA CYS A 54 -14.56 -3.53 -0.57
C CYS A 54 -16.02 -3.95 -0.32
N ALA A 55 -16.83 -4.01 -1.37
CA ALA A 55 -18.23 -4.39 -1.26
C ALA A 55 -18.41 -5.86 -0.86
N THR A 56 -17.54 -6.78 -1.34
CA THR A 56 -17.63 -8.19 -0.97
C THR A 56 -17.14 -8.49 0.45
N ALA A 57 -16.33 -7.60 1.04
CA ALA A 57 -15.84 -7.75 2.40
C ALA A 57 -16.93 -7.58 3.46
N ASP A 58 -17.95 -6.74 3.20
CA ASP A 58 -19.07 -6.52 4.11
C ASP A 58 -20.35 -6.17 3.33
N LYS A 59 -21.46 -6.79 3.71
CA LYS A 59 -22.78 -6.56 3.10
C LYS A 59 -23.35 -5.15 3.39
N GLY A 60 -22.83 -4.47 4.39
CA GLY A 60 -23.14 -3.09 4.73
C GLY A 60 -22.49 -2.05 3.81
N VAL A 61 -21.55 -2.44 2.94
CA VAL A 61 -20.91 -1.52 2.00
C VAL A 61 -21.77 -1.28 0.77
N GLU A 62 -21.95 -0.02 0.39
CA GLU A 62 -22.63 0.39 -0.84
C GLU A 62 -21.74 1.33 -1.66
N ILE A 63 -21.54 1.04 -2.94
CA ILE A 63 -20.86 1.94 -3.86
C ILE A 63 -21.89 2.94 -4.37
N VAL A 64 -21.71 4.24 -4.06
CA VAL A 64 -22.73 5.26 -4.25
C VAL A 64 -22.33 6.40 -5.19
N ALA A 65 -21.03 6.57 -5.47
CA ALA A 65 -20.52 7.60 -6.38
C ALA A 65 -19.25 7.12 -7.07
N MET A 66 -19.01 7.57 -8.31
CA MET A 66 -17.85 7.23 -9.10
C MET A 66 -17.29 8.44 -9.84
N GLY A 67 -15.96 8.53 -9.94
CA GLY A 67 -15.29 9.58 -10.68
C GLY A 67 -14.01 9.11 -11.35
N ASP A 68 -13.84 9.51 -12.62
CA ASP A 68 -12.60 9.27 -13.39
C ASP A 68 -12.32 10.46 -14.30
N LEU A 69 -11.07 10.60 -14.72
CA LEU A 69 -10.71 11.57 -15.76
C LEU A 69 -11.38 11.22 -17.11
N PHE A 70 -11.48 9.92 -17.42
CA PHE A 70 -11.90 9.41 -18.70
C PHE A 70 -13.29 8.75 -18.62
N LYS A 71 -14.18 9.18 -19.53
CA LYS A 71 -15.54 8.67 -19.60
C LYS A 71 -15.60 7.18 -19.88
N ASP A 72 -14.76 6.68 -20.79
CA ASP A 72 -14.66 5.27 -21.15
C ASP A 72 -14.29 4.39 -19.94
N HIS A 73 -13.31 4.80 -19.12
CA HIS A 73 -12.95 4.10 -17.88
C HIS A 73 -14.10 4.07 -16.88
N LEU A 74 -14.79 5.20 -16.72
CA LEU A 74 -15.94 5.29 -15.81
C LEU A 74 -17.07 4.37 -16.25
N GLU A 75 -17.43 4.37 -17.53
CA GLU A 75 -18.52 3.55 -18.08
C GLU A 75 -18.20 2.05 -18.00
N GLU A 76 -16.98 1.64 -18.33
CA GLU A 76 -16.53 0.25 -18.24
C GLU A 76 -16.60 -0.25 -16.80
N SER A 77 -16.04 0.51 -15.86
CA SER A 77 -16.07 0.21 -14.41
C SER A 77 -17.51 0.14 -13.88
N ARG A 78 -18.34 1.09 -14.29
CA ARG A 78 -19.75 1.15 -13.92
C ARG A 78 -20.51 -0.10 -14.33
N ASN A 79 -20.33 -0.54 -15.59
CA ASN A 79 -20.98 -1.73 -16.12
C ASN A 79 -20.50 -2.99 -15.36
N SER A 80 -19.19 -3.13 -15.11
CA SER A 80 -18.66 -4.25 -14.35
C SER A 80 -19.23 -4.29 -12.92
N LEU A 81 -19.09 -3.20 -12.16
CA LEU A 81 -19.54 -3.15 -10.76
C LEU A 81 -21.06 -3.35 -10.62
N LYS A 82 -21.86 -2.81 -11.56
CA LYS A 82 -23.31 -3.01 -11.55
C LYS A 82 -23.70 -4.48 -11.73
N ASN A 83 -22.97 -5.19 -12.60
CA ASN A 83 -23.22 -6.61 -12.85
C ASN A 83 -22.76 -7.50 -11.66
N ASP A 84 -21.62 -7.15 -11.05
CA ASP A 84 -20.98 -7.96 -10.04
C ASP A 84 -21.59 -7.75 -8.65
N LEU A 85 -21.91 -6.50 -8.28
CA LEU A 85 -22.31 -6.13 -6.92
C LEU A 85 -23.83 -6.08 -6.70
N LYS A 86 -24.62 -6.03 -7.78
CA LYS A 86 -26.09 -6.05 -7.70
C LYS A 86 -26.66 -5.06 -6.67
N GLU A 87 -27.10 -5.58 -5.52
CA GLU A 87 -27.75 -4.80 -4.46
C GLU A 87 -26.81 -3.78 -3.77
N GLN A 88 -25.50 -4.01 -3.77
CA GLN A 88 -24.53 -3.08 -3.17
C GLN A 88 -24.12 -1.96 -4.14
N TYR A 89 -24.47 -2.07 -5.42
CA TYR A 89 -24.27 -1.00 -6.39
C TYR A 89 -25.46 -0.02 -6.35
N LYS A 90 -25.22 1.20 -5.89
CA LYS A 90 -26.23 2.25 -5.71
C LYS A 90 -25.90 3.54 -6.48
N VAL A 91 -24.96 3.46 -7.43
CA VAL A 91 -24.56 4.65 -8.20
C VAL A 91 -25.63 5.01 -9.22
N THR A 92 -26.16 6.21 -9.10
CA THR A 92 -27.09 6.82 -10.07
C THR A 92 -26.34 7.64 -11.12
N ASP A 93 -26.97 8.02 -12.21
CA ASP A 93 -26.30 8.73 -13.31
C ASP A 93 -25.75 10.08 -12.89
N ASP A 94 -26.44 10.80 -11.99
CA ASP A 94 -26.02 12.07 -11.41
C ASP A 94 -24.86 11.94 -10.40
N LYS A 95 -24.45 10.74 -10.04
CA LYS A 95 -23.30 10.44 -9.18
C LYS A 95 -22.10 9.87 -9.96
N CYS A 96 -22.10 10.02 -11.27
CA CYS A 96 -21.04 9.66 -12.19
C CYS A 96 -20.33 10.93 -12.70
N PHE A 97 -19.06 11.12 -12.35
CA PHE A 97 -18.36 12.36 -12.64
C PHE A 97 -17.13 12.10 -13.54
N VAL A 98 -16.94 12.97 -14.55
CA VAL A 98 -15.84 12.85 -15.52
C VAL A 98 -15.00 14.14 -15.51
N GLY A 99 -13.69 14.00 -15.66
CA GLY A 99 -12.74 15.10 -15.75
C GLY A 99 -11.80 15.24 -14.57
N PHE A 100 -10.91 16.24 -14.62
CA PHE A 100 -9.88 16.44 -13.59
C PHE A 100 -10.47 16.75 -12.21
N ASP A 101 -11.62 17.37 -12.14
CA ASP A 101 -12.29 17.71 -10.89
C ASP A 101 -13.32 16.65 -10.43
N ALA A 102 -13.42 15.52 -11.13
CA ALA A 102 -14.33 14.43 -10.78
C ALA A 102 -14.18 13.98 -9.31
N TYR A 103 -12.96 13.94 -8.80
CA TYR A 103 -12.69 13.60 -7.40
C TYR A 103 -13.36 14.58 -6.42
N LYS A 104 -13.38 15.88 -6.71
CA LYS A 104 -14.05 16.88 -5.88
C LYS A 104 -15.56 16.64 -5.85
N SER A 105 -16.12 16.33 -7.02
CA SER A 105 -17.55 16.03 -7.14
C SER A 105 -17.95 14.78 -6.36
N VAL A 106 -17.14 13.69 -6.40
CA VAL A 106 -17.35 12.51 -5.56
C VAL A 106 -17.30 12.87 -4.08
N LEU A 107 -16.30 13.64 -3.65
CA LEU A 107 -16.12 14.07 -2.26
C LEU A 107 -17.28 14.95 -1.75
N ALA A 108 -17.93 15.70 -2.64
CA ALA A 108 -19.10 16.54 -2.32
C ALA A 108 -20.39 15.73 -2.18
N THR A 109 -20.40 14.46 -2.55
CA THR A 109 -21.54 13.57 -2.33
C THR A 109 -21.60 13.06 -0.89
N ASP A 110 -22.70 12.39 -0.56
CA ASP A 110 -22.89 11.82 0.76
C ASP A 110 -22.17 10.46 0.93
N VAL A 111 -20.86 10.45 0.72
CA VAL A 111 -19.98 9.30 0.96
C VAL A 111 -19.39 9.36 2.36
N ASP A 112 -19.20 8.22 2.99
CA ASP A 112 -18.52 8.06 4.27
C ASP A 112 -17.02 7.78 4.07
N MET A 113 -16.72 7.04 3.01
CA MET A 113 -15.38 6.58 2.66
C MET A 113 -15.13 6.75 1.15
N VAL A 114 -13.87 6.95 0.78
CA VAL A 114 -13.44 6.94 -0.63
C VAL A 114 -12.31 5.95 -0.88
N ILE A 115 -12.36 5.37 -2.08
CA ILE A 115 -11.26 4.56 -2.65
C ILE A 115 -10.53 5.45 -3.65
N LEU A 116 -9.23 5.70 -3.40
CA LEU A 116 -8.37 6.49 -4.29
C LEU A 116 -7.49 5.55 -5.11
N ALA A 117 -7.80 5.39 -6.40
CA ALA A 117 -7.12 4.46 -7.32
C ALA A 117 -6.63 5.13 -8.63
N THR A 118 -6.54 6.45 -8.65
CA THR A 118 -5.93 7.21 -9.75
C THR A 118 -4.42 6.97 -9.84
N PRO A 119 -3.74 7.32 -10.94
CA PRO A 119 -2.28 7.24 -11.02
C PRO A 119 -1.60 7.94 -9.84
N PRO A 120 -0.47 7.38 -9.32
CA PRO A 120 0.14 7.84 -8.05
C PRO A 120 0.52 9.31 -8.00
N GLY A 121 0.84 9.94 -9.15
CA GLY A 121 1.16 11.36 -9.21
C GLY A 121 0.03 12.28 -8.73
N PHE A 122 -1.22 11.84 -8.83
CA PHE A 122 -2.39 12.58 -8.33
C PHE A 122 -2.71 12.28 -6.86
N ARG A 123 -2.20 11.18 -6.32
CA ARG A 123 -2.56 10.65 -5.00
C ARG A 123 -2.44 11.66 -3.87
N PRO A 124 -1.31 12.42 -3.72
CA PRO A 124 -1.16 13.36 -2.62
C PRO A 124 -2.23 14.44 -2.59
N TYR A 125 -2.69 14.90 -3.76
CA TYR A 125 -3.72 15.93 -3.89
C TYR A 125 -5.11 15.37 -3.57
N HIS A 126 -5.43 14.18 -4.09
CA HIS A 126 -6.71 13.53 -3.83
C HIS A 126 -6.84 13.11 -2.36
N PHE A 127 -5.74 12.63 -1.75
CA PHE A 127 -5.69 12.29 -0.34
C PHE A 127 -5.94 13.51 0.55
N GLN A 128 -5.26 14.63 0.27
CA GLN A 128 -5.48 15.87 1.00
C GLN A 128 -6.94 16.33 0.91
N ALA A 129 -7.51 16.36 -0.29
CA ALA A 129 -8.90 16.78 -0.48
C ALA A 129 -9.89 15.86 0.26
N ALA A 130 -9.63 14.53 0.30
CA ALA A 130 -10.47 13.58 1.02
C ALA A 130 -10.41 13.79 2.54
N VAL A 131 -9.22 14.08 3.10
CA VAL A 131 -9.05 14.40 4.52
C VAL A 131 -9.73 15.73 4.88
N GLU A 132 -9.59 16.76 4.04
CA GLU A 132 -10.26 18.06 4.21
C GLU A 132 -11.79 17.91 4.15
N ALA A 133 -12.30 17.01 3.29
CA ALA A 133 -13.72 16.64 3.22
C ALA A 133 -14.17 15.68 4.35
N LYS A 134 -13.27 15.34 5.30
CA LYS A 134 -13.54 14.47 6.46
C LYS A 134 -14.05 13.08 6.09
N LYS A 135 -13.52 12.49 5.01
CA LYS A 135 -13.87 11.14 4.57
C LYS A 135 -12.84 10.13 5.07
N HIS A 136 -13.27 8.90 5.39
CA HIS A 136 -12.38 7.76 5.55
C HIS A 136 -11.77 7.38 4.20
N ILE A 137 -10.55 6.86 4.18
CA ILE A 137 -9.80 6.67 2.95
C ILE A 137 -9.16 5.29 2.87
N PHE A 138 -9.42 4.57 1.79
CA PHE A 138 -8.52 3.57 1.26
C PHE A 138 -7.80 4.18 0.05
N MET A 139 -6.47 4.15 0.02
CA MET A 139 -5.71 4.64 -1.11
C MET A 139 -4.74 3.58 -1.63
N GLU A 140 -4.69 3.40 -2.95
CA GLU A 140 -3.74 2.50 -3.58
C GLU A 140 -2.29 2.95 -3.41
N LYS A 141 -1.40 1.99 -3.42
CA LYS A 141 0.04 2.24 -3.51
C LYS A 141 0.42 2.64 -4.97
N PRO A 142 1.51 3.35 -5.18
CA PRO A 142 2.26 4.18 -4.24
C PRO A 142 1.45 5.40 -3.79
N VAL A 143 1.78 5.90 -2.61
CA VAL A 143 1.06 7.06 -2.04
C VAL A 143 1.55 8.39 -2.60
N ALA A 144 2.74 8.41 -3.21
CA ALA A 144 3.36 9.57 -3.88
C ALA A 144 4.44 9.08 -4.85
N VAL A 145 4.94 9.98 -5.71
CA VAL A 145 5.96 9.68 -6.72
C VAL A 145 7.24 10.51 -6.54
N ASP A 146 7.21 11.50 -5.67
CA ASP A 146 8.33 12.40 -5.40
C ASP A 146 8.39 12.87 -3.95
N GLY A 147 9.48 13.55 -3.56
CA GLY A 147 9.67 14.03 -2.20
C GLY A 147 8.68 15.12 -1.77
N ALA A 148 8.16 15.92 -2.68
CA ALA A 148 7.14 16.93 -2.38
C ALA A 148 5.80 16.25 -2.05
N GLY A 149 5.41 15.27 -2.88
CA GLY A 149 4.23 14.43 -2.64
C GLY A 149 4.32 13.65 -1.33
N VAL A 150 5.48 13.05 -1.02
CA VAL A 150 5.71 12.33 0.25
C VAL A 150 5.51 13.26 1.45
N ARG A 151 6.12 14.45 1.45
CA ARG A 151 5.93 15.43 2.54
C ARG A 151 4.46 15.85 2.69
N ARG A 152 3.75 16.04 1.58
CA ARG A 152 2.31 16.34 1.59
C ARG A 152 1.51 15.18 2.21
N VAL A 153 1.79 13.93 1.84
CA VAL A 153 1.11 12.75 2.40
C VAL A 153 1.36 12.64 3.90
N ILE A 154 2.59 12.84 4.37
CA ILE A 154 2.90 12.82 5.81
C ILE A 154 2.10 13.89 6.54
N ALA A 155 2.13 15.15 6.10
CA ALA A 155 1.39 16.24 6.72
C ALA A 155 -0.13 15.99 6.71
N THR A 156 -0.66 15.47 5.60
CA THR A 156 -2.07 15.09 5.48
C THR A 156 -2.44 13.93 6.41
N GLY A 157 -1.53 12.97 6.60
CA GLY A 157 -1.71 11.86 7.53
C GLY A 157 -1.87 12.33 8.98
N GLU A 158 -1.08 13.32 9.41
CA GLU A 158 -1.24 13.93 10.74
C GLU A 158 -2.60 14.64 10.88
N LEU A 159 -3.04 15.33 9.83
CA LEU A 159 -4.37 15.96 9.81
C LEU A 159 -5.49 14.91 9.86
N ALA A 160 -5.35 13.79 9.14
CA ALA A 160 -6.31 12.69 9.18
C ALA A 160 -6.41 12.10 10.60
N LYS A 161 -5.27 11.88 11.26
CA LYS A 161 -5.19 11.40 12.64
C LYS A 161 -5.88 12.38 13.61
N ALA A 162 -5.62 13.67 13.48
CA ALA A 162 -6.27 14.72 14.30
C ALA A 162 -7.79 14.72 14.11
N ASN A 163 -8.26 14.46 12.88
CA ASN A 163 -9.68 14.34 12.54
C ASN A 163 -10.29 12.96 12.85
N LYS A 164 -9.53 12.01 13.41
CA LYS A 164 -9.96 10.64 13.71
C LYS A 164 -10.45 9.88 12.48
N LEU A 165 -9.86 10.13 11.32
CA LEU A 165 -10.18 9.44 10.08
C LEU A 165 -9.39 8.15 9.96
N ALA A 166 -10.04 7.08 9.52
CA ALA A 166 -9.36 5.85 9.13
C ALA A 166 -8.72 6.04 7.75
N VAL A 167 -7.43 5.72 7.65
CA VAL A 167 -6.65 5.77 6.41
C VAL A 167 -5.88 4.47 6.27
N VAL A 168 -6.08 3.78 5.14
CA VAL A 168 -5.38 2.53 4.81
C VAL A 168 -4.75 2.66 3.43
N SER A 169 -3.50 2.21 3.31
CA SER A 169 -2.79 2.13 2.02
C SER A 169 -2.83 0.71 1.45
N GLY A 170 -2.85 0.59 0.13
CA GLY A 170 -2.86 -0.68 -0.61
C GLY A 170 -1.57 -1.50 -0.54
N THR A 171 -0.84 -1.46 0.58
CA THR A 171 0.33 -2.28 0.87
C THR A 171 -0.10 -3.67 1.35
N GLN A 172 -0.60 -4.51 0.42
CA GLN A 172 -1.28 -5.77 0.74
C GLN A 172 -0.46 -6.74 1.59
N ARG A 173 0.88 -6.76 1.48
CA ARG A 173 1.74 -7.67 2.26
C ARG A 173 1.60 -7.44 3.76
N ARG A 174 1.32 -6.21 4.20
CA ARG A 174 1.05 -5.87 5.61
C ARG A 174 -0.26 -6.45 6.16
N HIS A 175 -1.08 -7.06 5.30
CA HIS A 175 -2.36 -7.68 5.65
C HIS A 175 -2.40 -9.18 5.33
N GLN A 176 -1.28 -9.78 4.87
CA GLN A 176 -1.18 -11.20 4.58
C GLN A 176 -0.68 -11.97 5.80
N ALA A 177 -1.40 -13.01 6.22
CA ALA A 177 -1.09 -13.78 7.41
C ALA A 177 0.36 -14.29 7.48
N PRO A 178 0.97 -14.84 6.38
CA PRO A 178 2.37 -15.27 6.40
C PRO A 178 3.35 -14.13 6.70
N TYR A 179 3.17 -12.96 6.07
CA TYR A 179 4.02 -11.80 6.32
C TYR A 179 3.87 -11.25 7.75
N LEU A 180 2.63 -11.18 8.25
CA LEU A 180 2.33 -10.75 9.62
C LEU A 180 3.05 -11.64 10.64
N GLU A 181 2.98 -12.97 10.46
CA GLU A 181 3.62 -13.91 11.38
C GLU A 181 5.15 -13.82 11.31
N ILE A 182 5.73 -13.78 10.12
CA ILE A 182 7.20 -13.71 9.97
C ILE A 182 7.75 -12.40 10.53
N ILE A 183 7.14 -11.25 10.21
CA ILE A 183 7.62 -9.96 10.71
C ILE A 183 7.46 -9.89 12.23
N LYS A 184 6.36 -10.41 12.79
CA LYS A 184 6.19 -10.54 14.23
C LYS A 184 7.36 -11.31 14.87
N ARG A 185 7.73 -12.50 14.32
CA ARG A 185 8.86 -13.29 14.81
C ARG A 185 10.20 -12.57 14.70
N ILE A 186 10.42 -11.82 13.60
CA ILE A 186 11.62 -11.00 13.44
C ILE A 186 11.66 -9.95 14.56
N HIS A 187 10.58 -9.23 14.84
CA HIS A 187 10.51 -8.24 15.90
C HIS A 187 10.63 -8.84 17.30
N GLU A 188 10.23 -10.09 17.50
CA GLU A 188 10.44 -10.87 18.73
C GLU A 188 11.88 -11.41 18.85
N GLY A 189 12.77 -11.11 17.89
CA GLY A 189 14.19 -11.45 17.96
C GLY A 189 14.56 -12.83 17.41
N ALA A 190 13.68 -13.52 16.69
CA ALA A 190 13.93 -14.88 16.21
C ALA A 190 15.20 -15.03 15.35
N ILE A 191 15.58 -13.97 14.60
CA ILE A 191 16.83 -13.95 13.82
C ILE A 191 17.91 -13.08 14.44
N GLY A 192 17.70 -12.55 15.66
CA GLY A 192 18.61 -11.60 16.31
C GLY A 192 18.60 -10.23 15.63
N ASP A 193 19.67 -9.46 15.76
CA ASP A 193 19.82 -8.13 15.15
C ASP A 193 19.96 -8.28 13.62
N ILE A 194 19.19 -7.49 12.86
CA ILE A 194 19.30 -7.49 11.39
C ILE A 194 20.63 -6.84 10.98
N VAL A 195 21.46 -7.57 10.26
CA VAL A 195 22.78 -7.13 9.78
C VAL A 195 22.81 -6.79 8.29
N SER A 196 21.95 -7.42 7.50
CA SER A 196 21.78 -7.10 6.07
C SER A 196 20.45 -7.61 5.54
N ALA A 197 20.04 -7.09 4.37
CA ALA A 197 18.91 -7.64 3.65
C ALA A 197 19.08 -7.47 2.12
N GLN A 198 18.27 -8.18 1.38
CA GLN A 198 18.17 -8.08 -0.07
C GLN A 198 16.71 -8.08 -0.47
N CYS A 199 16.36 -7.31 -1.49
CA CYS A 199 15.03 -7.36 -2.06
C CYS A 199 15.04 -7.18 -3.58
N TYR A 200 14.11 -7.85 -4.23
CA TYR A 200 14.08 -7.97 -5.68
C TYR A 200 12.68 -7.79 -6.22
N TRP A 201 12.55 -7.01 -7.32
CA TRP A 201 11.39 -7.04 -8.19
C TRP A 201 11.83 -7.10 -9.64
N ASN A 202 12.27 -8.28 -10.06
CA ASN A 202 12.72 -8.54 -11.41
C ASN A 202 11.61 -9.26 -12.18
N GLN A 203 11.06 -8.61 -13.20
CA GLN A 203 9.98 -9.15 -14.02
C GLN A 203 10.11 -8.71 -15.47
N GLY A 204 9.26 -9.24 -16.35
CA GLY A 204 9.08 -8.74 -17.71
C GLY A 204 8.22 -7.48 -17.77
N SER A 205 7.87 -7.07 -18.98
CA SER A 205 7.03 -5.90 -19.25
C SER A 205 5.63 -6.03 -18.66
N LEU A 206 5.03 -4.90 -18.35
CA LEU A 206 3.63 -4.78 -18.01
C LEU A 206 2.84 -4.31 -19.25
N TRP A 207 1.58 -3.93 -19.03
CA TRP A 207 0.73 -3.40 -20.08
C TRP A 207 1.32 -2.13 -20.71
N LEU A 208 1.05 -1.92 -21.98
CA LEU A 208 1.38 -0.74 -22.76
C LEU A 208 0.12 -0.27 -23.49
N LYS A 209 -0.09 1.03 -23.56
CA LYS A 209 -1.18 1.62 -24.33
C LYS A 209 -0.62 2.23 -25.63
N ASP A 210 -1.12 1.77 -26.75
CA ASP A 210 -0.81 2.38 -28.05
C ASP A 210 -1.42 3.79 -28.11
N ARG A 211 -0.64 4.71 -28.69
CA ARG A 211 -1.12 6.08 -28.87
C ARG A 211 -2.16 6.14 -29.99
N LYS A 212 -3.31 6.72 -29.69
CA LYS A 212 -4.32 7.03 -30.72
C LYS A 212 -4.12 8.44 -31.26
N PRO A 213 -4.39 8.67 -32.56
CA PRO A 213 -4.21 9.99 -33.20
C PRO A 213 -5.00 11.11 -32.54
N GLU A 214 -6.20 10.80 -32.03
CA GLU A 214 -7.10 11.76 -31.38
C GLU A 214 -6.67 12.17 -29.97
N TRP A 215 -5.74 11.45 -29.35
CA TRP A 215 -5.30 11.77 -28.00
C TRP A 215 -4.27 12.88 -27.99
N SER A 216 -4.49 13.90 -27.16
CA SER A 216 -3.48 14.91 -26.86
C SER A 216 -2.25 14.25 -26.22
N ALA A 217 -1.13 14.97 -26.20
CA ALA A 217 0.09 14.47 -25.56
C ALA A 217 -0.13 14.17 -24.07
N THR A 218 -0.87 15.05 -23.36
CA THR A 218 -1.18 14.88 -21.93
C THR A 218 -2.13 13.69 -21.71
N GLU A 219 -3.16 13.54 -22.53
CA GLU A 219 -4.08 12.42 -22.46
C GLU A 219 -3.34 11.11 -22.64
N TYR A 220 -2.47 11.01 -23.66
CA TYR A 220 -1.66 9.81 -23.88
C TYR A 220 -0.78 9.48 -22.68
N GLN A 221 -0.10 10.46 -22.10
CA GLN A 221 0.71 10.24 -20.90
C GLN A 221 -0.12 9.69 -19.73
N ILE A 222 -1.30 10.24 -19.50
CA ILE A 222 -2.16 9.80 -18.40
C ILE A 222 -2.73 8.41 -18.67
N ARG A 223 -3.16 8.09 -19.91
CA ARG A 223 -3.63 6.74 -20.28
C ARG A 223 -2.52 5.70 -20.21
N ASN A 224 -1.28 6.08 -20.53
CA ASN A 224 -0.07 5.26 -20.49
C ASN A 224 0.81 5.56 -19.26
N TRP A 225 0.18 5.93 -18.14
CA TRP A 225 0.79 6.54 -16.95
C TRP A 225 1.97 5.77 -16.36
N LEU A 226 1.99 4.45 -16.51
CA LEU A 226 3.05 3.59 -16.01
C LEU A 226 4.44 4.00 -16.50
N TYR A 227 4.53 4.54 -17.73
CA TYR A 227 5.76 4.89 -18.42
C TYR A 227 6.17 6.37 -18.29
N TYR A 228 5.50 7.11 -17.41
CA TYR A 228 5.79 8.51 -17.14
C TYR A 228 6.06 8.70 -15.65
N ALA A 229 7.34 8.99 -15.31
CA ALA A 229 7.79 9.04 -13.92
C ALA A 229 7.00 10.03 -13.04
N TRP A 230 6.52 11.15 -13.61
CA TRP A 230 5.68 12.10 -12.88
C TRP A 230 4.32 11.54 -12.46
N LEU A 231 3.87 10.45 -13.07
CA LEU A 231 2.62 9.75 -12.76
C LEU A 231 2.86 8.46 -11.95
N SER A 232 3.92 7.71 -12.29
CA SER A 232 4.19 6.39 -11.71
C SER A 232 5.24 6.38 -10.59
N GLY A 233 6.19 7.33 -10.62
CA GLY A 233 7.41 7.28 -9.82
C GLY A 233 8.45 6.28 -10.34
N ASP A 234 8.26 5.76 -11.57
CA ASP A 234 9.04 4.71 -12.18
C ASP A 234 8.85 3.33 -11.51
N HIS A 235 9.42 2.28 -12.08
CA HIS A 235 9.30 0.90 -11.63
C HIS A 235 9.72 0.69 -10.16
N ILE A 236 10.76 1.40 -9.73
CA ILE A 236 11.25 1.31 -8.34
C ILE A 236 10.19 1.76 -7.32
N VAL A 237 9.38 2.76 -7.67
CA VAL A 237 8.29 3.27 -6.82
C VAL A 237 7.00 2.49 -7.07
N GLU A 238 6.64 2.22 -8.33
CA GLU A 238 5.32 1.68 -8.67
C GLU A 238 5.20 0.19 -8.28
N GLN A 239 6.22 -0.63 -8.55
CA GLN A 239 6.19 -2.07 -8.23
C GLN A 239 7.07 -2.43 -7.04
N HIS A 240 8.34 -2.01 -7.06
CA HIS A 240 9.30 -2.46 -6.08
C HIS A 240 9.07 -1.92 -4.67
N ILE A 241 8.20 -0.90 -4.53
CA ILE A 241 7.75 -0.38 -3.23
C ILE A 241 7.23 -1.49 -2.30
N HIS A 242 6.62 -2.54 -2.84
CA HIS A 242 6.14 -3.66 -2.04
C HIS A 242 7.27 -4.37 -1.27
N ASN A 243 8.43 -4.59 -1.91
CA ASN A 243 9.57 -5.23 -1.27
C ASN A 243 10.29 -4.25 -0.33
N LEU A 244 10.44 -2.98 -0.75
CA LEU A 244 11.00 -1.93 0.10
C LEU A 244 10.17 -1.72 1.37
N ASP A 245 8.84 -1.80 1.28
CA ASP A 245 7.94 -1.72 2.41
C ASP A 245 8.15 -2.88 3.40
N VAL A 246 8.32 -4.11 2.90
CA VAL A 246 8.61 -5.27 3.76
C VAL A 246 9.94 -5.11 4.49
N ILE A 247 10.97 -4.63 3.79
CA ILE A 247 12.27 -4.36 4.42
C ILE A 247 12.15 -3.28 5.49
N ASN A 248 11.50 -2.14 5.17
CA ASN A 248 11.26 -1.08 6.15
C ASN A 248 10.47 -1.61 7.36
N TRP A 249 9.51 -2.48 7.14
CA TRP A 249 8.70 -3.10 8.20
C TRP A 249 9.57 -4.00 9.10
N ALA A 250 10.42 -4.83 8.51
CA ALA A 250 11.32 -5.69 9.29
C ALA A 250 12.32 -4.90 10.14
N PHE A 251 12.84 -3.78 9.62
CA PHE A 251 13.74 -2.88 10.35
C PHE A 251 13.02 -1.97 11.35
N ASP A 252 11.69 -1.93 11.34
CA ASP A 252 10.86 -0.93 12.06
C ASP A 252 11.35 0.51 11.81
N GLY A 253 11.68 0.82 10.56
CA GLY A 253 12.27 2.09 10.21
C GLY A 253 12.50 2.27 8.70
N HIS A 254 13.24 3.30 8.36
CA HIS A 254 13.58 3.64 6.98
C HIS A 254 15.09 3.87 6.83
N PRO A 255 15.65 3.76 5.60
CA PRO A 255 17.05 4.00 5.38
C PRO A 255 17.42 5.47 5.61
N THR A 256 18.65 5.70 6.06
CA THR A 256 19.22 7.03 6.29
C THR A 256 20.07 7.52 5.11
N LYS A 257 20.55 6.59 4.27
CA LYS A 257 21.35 6.86 3.06
C LYS A 257 20.98 5.88 1.95
N ALA A 258 21.14 6.32 0.71
CA ALA A 258 20.99 5.50 -0.49
C ALA A 258 22.05 5.89 -1.52
N VAL A 259 22.61 4.87 -2.20
CA VAL A 259 23.45 5.03 -3.40
C VAL A 259 22.84 4.17 -4.49
N ALA A 260 22.64 4.73 -5.68
CA ALA A 260 21.87 4.07 -6.73
C ALA A 260 22.58 4.14 -8.07
N LEU A 261 22.44 3.08 -8.84
CA LEU A 261 22.67 3.00 -10.28
C LEU A 261 21.36 2.61 -10.95
N GLY A 262 21.15 3.04 -12.18
CA GLY A 262 19.98 2.67 -12.95
C GLY A 262 20.06 3.23 -14.35
N GLY A 263 19.20 2.78 -15.22
CA GLY A 263 19.25 3.22 -16.58
C GLY A 263 18.12 2.71 -17.45
N ARG A 264 18.21 3.07 -18.70
CA ARG A 264 17.28 2.75 -19.76
C ARG A 264 18.07 2.13 -20.92
N GLN A 265 18.00 0.82 -21.02
CA GLN A 265 18.81 0.06 -21.99
C GLN A 265 17.95 -0.58 -23.08
N VAL A 266 16.78 -1.12 -22.74
CA VAL A 266 15.90 -1.83 -23.68
C VAL A 266 14.61 -1.08 -23.98
N ARG A 267 14.09 -0.28 -23.05
CA ARG A 267 12.88 0.52 -23.20
C ARG A 267 13.17 1.90 -23.79
N THR A 268 13.81 1.93 -24.95
CA THR A 268 14.29 3.16 -25.59
C THR A 268 13.27 3.82 -26.52
N GLN A 269 12.24 3.10 -26.97
CA GLN A 269 11.22 3.60 -27.90
C GLN A 269 10.28 4.60 -27.20
N ALA A 270 9.66 5.47 -28.00
CA ALA A 270 8.85 6.60 -27.53
C ALA A 270 7.64 6.17 -26.66
N GLN A 271 7.04 4.99 -26.91
CA GLN A 271 5.92 4.49 -26.13
C GLN A 271 6.26 4.18 -24.66
N TYR A 272 7.52 3.96 -24.36
CA TYR A 272 7.98 3.75 -22.97
C TYR A 272 8.27 5.05 -22.23
N GLY A 273 7.86 6.21 -22.77
CA GLY A 273 8.04 7.50 -22.13
C GLY A 273 9.49 7.76 -21.74
N HIS A 274 9.76 7.97 -20.46
CA HIS A 274 11.11 8.29 -19.95
C HIS A 274 11.47 7.52 -18.66
N VAL A 275 10.75 6.43 -18.34
CA VAL A 275 11.09 5.57 -17.21
C VAL A 275 12.33 4.73 -17.50
N PHE A 276 13.04 4.35 -16.45
CA PHE A 276 14.13 3.40 -16.53
C PHE A 276 13.60 1.96 -16.65
N ASP A 277 14.43 1.05 -17.10
CA ASP A 277 14.10 -0.37 -17.15
C ASP A 277 14.81 -1.21 -16.07
N HIS A 278 15.81 -0.63 -15.36
CA HIS A 278 16.46 -1.28 -14.24
C HIS A 278 17.00 -0.30 -13.21
N PHE A 279 17.07 -0.77 -11.94
CA PHE A 279 17.66 -0.07 -10.81
C PHE A 279 18.45 -1.04 -9.94
N ALA A 280 19.58 -0.56 -9.41
CA ALA A 280 20.36 -1.19 -8.35
C ALA A 280 20.61 -0.14 -7.26
N VAL A 281 20.15 -0.38 -6.04
CA VAL A 281 20.25 0.58 -4.94
C VAL A 281 20.81 -0.11 -3.71
N GLU A 282 21.81 0.49 -3.09
CA GLU A 282 22.24 0.14 -1.75
C GLU A 282 21.66 1.15 -0.77
N TYR A 283 20.88 0.67 0.19
CA TYR A 283 20.36 1.45 1.30
C TYR A 283 21.15 1.18 2.56
N GLN A 284 21.38 2.21 3.39
CA GLN A 284 21.97 2.09 4.72
C GLN A 284 20.92 2.49 5.77
N TYR A 285 20.71 1.63 6.76
CA TYR A 285 19.84 1.87 7.91
C TYR A 285 20.61 2.45 9.10
N GLY A 286 19.89 2.97 10.09
CA GLY A 286 20.47 3.66 11.25
C GLY A 286 21.40 2.79 12.12
N ASN A 287 21.17 1.48 12.16
CA ASN A 287 22.03 0.49 12.83
C ASN A 287 23.28 0.10 12.02
N GLY A 288 23.51 0.71 10.86
CA GLY A 288 24.64 0.40 9.97
C GLY A 288 24.39 -0.73 8.98
N ALA A 289 23.29 -1.46 9.10
CA ALA A 289 22.94 -2.53 8.17
C ALA A 289 22.76 -2.00 6.74
N ARG A 290 23.16 -2.82 5.76
CA ARG A 290 23.04 -2.51 4.34
C ARG A 290 22.03 -3.42 3.67
N VAL A 291 21.25 -2.83 2.78
CA VAL A 291 20.22 -3.52 1.99
C VAL A 291 20.51 -3.35 0.51
N ALA A 292 20.71 -4.45 -0.17
CA ALA A 292 20.83 -4.50 -1.63
C ALA A 292 19.44 -4.65 -2.25
N SER A 293 19.08 -3.71 -3.10
CA SER A 293 17.75 -3.60 -3.71
C SER A 293 17.89 -3.57 -5.22
N TYR A 294 17.26 -4.52 -5.92
CA TYR A 294 17.35 -4.64 -7.37
C TYR A 294 15.97 -4.78 -7.98
N CYS A 295 15.69 -3.98 -8.98
CA CYS A 295 14.45 -4.16 -9.75
C CYS A 295 14.65 -3.87 -11.24
N ARG A 296 13.90 -4.58 -12.07
CA ARG A 296 13.91 -4.39 -13.51
C ARG A 296 12.62 -4.87 -14.17
N GLN A 297 12.35 -4.31 -15.35
CA GLN A 297 11.30 -4.73 -16.26
C GLN A 297 11.89 -4.97 -17.65
N ILE A 298 12.51 -6.12 -17.85
CA ILE A 298 13.17 -6.53 -19.10
C ILE A 298 12.68 -7.91 -19.47
N ASP A 299 12.07 -8.04 -20.67
CA ASP A 299 11.56 -9.30 -21.17
C ASP A 299 12.66 -10.31 -21.46
N GLY A 300 12.34 -11.60 -21.39
CA GLY A 300 13.28 -12.68 -21.66
C GLY A 300 14.35 -12.90 -20.58
N THR A 301 14.21 -12.27 -19.41
CA THR A 301 15.14 -12.40 -18.29
C THR A 301 14.51 -13.16 -17.12
N ALA A 302 15.34 -13.76 -16.25
CA ALA A 302 14.86 -14.52 -15.09
C ALA A 302 14.03 -13.65 -14.14
N SER A 303 12.85 -14.10 -13.74
CA SER A 303 12.00 -13.41 -12.76
C SER A 303 12.45 -13.71 -11.34
N ASN A 304 12.42 -12.68 -10.49
CA ASN A 304 12.63 -12.81 -9.05
C ASN A 304 11.86 -11.69 -8.34
N VAL A 305 10.86 -12.05 -7.54
CA VAL A 305 10.14 -11.12 -6.66
C VAL A 305 10.22 -11.71 -5.25
N SER A 306 11.16 -11.20 -4.46
CA SER A 306 11.47 -11.78 -3.15
C SER A 306 12.15 -10.79 -2.22
N GLU A 307 12.17 -11.13 -0.94
CA GLU A 307 12.97 -10.52 0.10
C GLU A 307 13.77 -11.58 0.85
N ARG A 308 15.00 -11.21 1.26
CA ARG A 308 15.83 -12.00 2.17
C ARG A 308 16.39 -11.11 3.26
N ILE A 309 16.20 -11.49 4.52
CA ILE A 309 16.62 -10.74 5.70
C ILE A 309 17.58 -11.61 6.50
N VAL A 310 18.78 -11.07 6.77
CA VAL A 310 19.83 -11.78 7.50
C VAL A 310 20.04 -11.11 8.85
N GLY A 311 19.89 -11.88 9.89
CA GLY A 311 20.16 -11.48 11.26
C GLY A 311 21.37 -12.22 11.85
N THR A 312 21.76 -11.85 13.05
CA THR A 312 22.89 -12.46 13.79
C THR A 312 22.63 -13.91 14.19
N LEU A 313 21.39 -14.31 14.34
CA LEU A 313 20.97 -15.64 14.79
C LEU A 313 20.26 -16.47 13.71
N GLY A 314 19.86 -15.85 12.59
CA GLY A 314 19.10 -16.56 11.56
C GLY A 314 18.86 -15.77 10.30
N VAL A 315 18.08 -16.34 9.40
CA VAL A 315 17.70 -15.78 8.10
C VAL A 315 16.22 -15.98 7.87
N SER A 316 15.59 -15.00 7.23
CA SER A 316 14.19 -15.09 6.79
C SER A 316 14.05 -14.73 5.31
N ASP A 317 13.19 -15.47 4.62
CA ASP A 317 12.73 -15.16 3.26
C ASP A 317 11.18 -14.98 3.33
N PRO A 318 10.68 -13.77 3.67
CA PRO A 318 9.24 -13.55 3.94
C PRO A 318 8.32 -13.93 2.78
N GLY A 319 8.73 -13.65 1.54
CA GLY A 319 7.95 -14.03 0.35
C GLY A 319 7.80 -15.54 0.14
N ALA A 320 8.77 -16.32 0.62
CA ALA A 320 8.74 -17.79 0.62
C ALA A 320 8.13 -18.38 1.90
N ASN A 321 7.73 -17.51 2.84
CA ASN A 321 7.20 -17.91 4.14
C ASN A 321 8.16 -18.81 4.95
N THR A 322 9.46 -18.48 4.95
CA THR A 322 10.49 -19.26 5.64
C THR A 322 11.26 -18.42 6.65
N LEU A 323 11.59 -19.06 7.76
CA LEU A 323 12.46 -18.52 8.79
C LEU A 323 13.37 -19.64 9.30
N THR A 324 14.68 -19.44 9.23
CA THR A 324 15.69 -20.39 9.72
C THR A 324 16.53 -19.71 10.78
N TYR A 325 16.65 -20.31 11.95
CA TYR A 325 17.45 -19.79 13.06
C TYR A 325 18.22 -20.90 13.76
N LYS A 326 19.28 -20.52 14.48
CA LYS A 326 20.02 -21.43 15.36
C LYS A 326 19.32 -21.47 16.72
N SER A 327 18.86 -22.64 17.16
CA SER A 327 18.40 -22.83 18.52
C SER A 327 19.57 -22.59 19.50
N ILE A 328 19.37 -21.70 20.47
CA ILE A 328 20.39 -21.39 21.51
C ILE A 328 20.40 -22.50 22.59
N LEU A 329 19.47 -23.45 22.57
CA LEU A 329 19.19 -24.32 23.71
C LEU A 329 19.84 -25.70 23.70
N THR A 330 20.73 -26.05 22.78
CA THR A 330 21.57 -27.27 22.89
C THR A 330 22.83 -27.17 22.06
N SER A 331 23.91 -27.76 22.55
CA SER A 331 25.22 -27.92 21.90
C SER A 331 25.23 -28.85 20.65
N SER A 332 24.08 -29.17 20.08
CA SER A 332 23.91 -29.89 18.83
C SER A 332 23.31 -28.96 17.78
N GLN A 333 23.99 -28.86 16.64
CA GLN A 333 23.57 -28.09 15.46
C GLN A 333 22.26 -28.67 14.91
N VAL A 334 21.11 -28.17 15.36
CA VAL A 334 19.83 -28.43 14.72
C VAL A 334 19.36 -27.09 14.15
N SER A 335 19.44 -26.95 12.83
CA SER A 335 18.72 -25.89 12.12
C SER A 335 17.26 -26.33 11.97
N GLU A 336 16.34 -25.72 12.67
CA GLU A 336 14.92 -25.90 12.40
C GLU A 336 14.48 -24.95 11.29
N ALA A 337 14.05 -25.50 10.18
CA ALA A 337 13.31 -24.76 9.17
C ALA A 337 11.80 -24.82 9.54
N VAL A 338 11.23 -23.69 9.88
CA VAL A 338 9.79 -23.57 10.12
C VAL A 338 9.16 -23.00 8.86
N THR A 339 8.27 -23.77 8.24
CA THR A 339 7.35 -23.28 7.21
C THR A 339 6.06 -22.88 7.93
N CYS A 340 5.70 -21.62 7.85
CA CYS A 340 4.49 -21.08 8.49
C CYS A 340 3.30 -21.11 7.53
#